data_c9ac573b42a81c71cbaadb073e51eccf
#
_entry.id   c9ac573b42a81c71cbaadb073e51eccf
#
_cell.length_a   1.000
_cell.length_b   1.000
_cell.length_c   1.000
_cell.angle_alpha   90.00
_cell.angle_beta   90.00
_cell.angle_gamma   90.00
#
_symmetry.space_group_name_H-M   'P 1'
#
loop_
_entity.id
_entity.type
_entity.pdbx_description
1 polymer ?
#
loop_
_entity_poly.entity_id
_entity_poly.type
_entity_poly.pdbx_seq_one_letter_code
_entity_poly.pdbx_strand_id
1 'polypeptide(L)'
;PGDSDLKAMIFAAGRGDRMRPLTDACPKPLLAVGGKPLIVWQIEALARAGLSEIVINHAWLGAQLEDALGSGAEFGVRIHWSAEDTALETAGGIAKALPLLADHGDDVFLAVSGDIFCDFDYRTLLPRADAMRTAARPQMHLVMVPNPPFHPRGDFCLGADGRLALPSDATAGQALTFGNIGLYD
;
A
#
# COMPACT_ATOMS: atom_id res chain seq x y z
N PRO A 1 -22.24 -4.09 -5.68
CA PRO A 1 -21.21 -4.20 -4.66
C PRO A 1 -21.28 -2.92 -3.86
N GLY A 2 -21.55 -3.02 -2.53
CA GLY A 2 -21.59 -1.85 -1.68
C GLY A 2 -20.16 -1.30 -1.52
N ASP A 3 -20.02 0.03 -1.40
CA ASP A 3 -18.77 0.65 -1.03
C ASP A 3 -18.33 0.09 0.33
N SER A 4 -17.07 -0.31 0.43
CA SER A 4 -16.47 -0.74 1.69
C SER A 4 -16.05 0.50 2.48
N ASP A 5 -16.32 0.52 3.78
CA ASP A 5 -15.83 1.58 4.68
C ASP A 5 -14.30 1.50 4.89
N LEU A 6 -13.65 0.44 4.37
CA LEU A 6 -12.20 0.27 4.44
C LEU A 6 -11.50 1.30 3.56
N LYS A 7 -10.73 2.18 4.14
CA LYS A 7 -9.87 3.13 3.40
C LYS A 7 -8.59 2.46 2.93
N ALA A 8 -8.04 2.95 1.84
CA ALA A 8 -6.74 2.50 1.34
C ALA A 8 -5.72 3.64 1.36
N MET A 9 -4.46 3.31 1.65
CA MET A 9 -3.30 4.19 1.48
C MET A 9 -2.42 3.66 0.35
N ILE A 10 -2.03 4.54 -0.57
CA ILE A 10 -1.04 4.23 -1.59
C ILE A 10 0.24 5.02 -1.29
N PHE A 11 1.35 4.30 -1.08
CA PHE A 11 2.66 4.94 -0.90
C PHE A 11 3.23 5.41 -2.23
N ALA A 12 3.44 6.72 -2.37
CA ALA A 12 3.95 7.35 -3.58
C ALA A 12 5.03 8.43 -3.30
N ALA A 13 5.53 8.54 -2.06
CA ALA A 13 6.49 9.58 -1.66
C ALA A 13 7.96 9.26 -2.01
N GLY A 14 8.27 8.02 -2.44
CA GLY A 14 9.63 7.59 -2.73
C GLY A 14 10.26 8.35 -3.91
N ARG A 15 11.54 8.72 -3.78
CA ARG A 15 12.32 9.43 -4.82
C ARG A 15 12.54 8.61 -6.08
N GLY A 16 12.60 7.28 -5.97
CA GLY A 16 12.84 6.39 -7.10
C GLY A 16 14.27 6.44 -7.65
N ASP A 17 15.28 6.68 -6.82
CA ASP A 17 16.69 6.88 -7.24
C ASP A 17 17.26 5.76 -8.10
N ARG A 18 16.86 4.52 -7.88
CA ARG A 18 17.29 3.36 -8.68
C ARG A 18 16.79 3.39 -10.12
N MET A 19 15.77 4.21 -10.43
CA MET A 19 15.18 4.34 -11.77
C MET A 19 15.69 5.58 -12.53
N ARG A 20 16.66 6.32 -11.98
CA ARG A 20 17.27 7.48 -12.68
C ARG A 20 17.92 7.04 -13.99
N PRO A 21 17.85 7.87 -15.08
CA PRO A 21 17.33 9.25 -15.06
C PRO A 21 15.81 9.39 -15.26
N LEU A 22 15.05 8.30 -15.41
CA LEU A 22 13.60 8.35 -15.66
C LEU A 22 12.84 9.12 -14.56
N THR A 23 13.29 8.97 -13.32
CA THR A 23 12.65 9.60 -12.14
C THR A 23 13.18 11.01 -11.83
N ASP A 24 14.03 11.58 -12.67
CA ASP A 24 14.48 12.97 -12.49
C ASP A 24 13.40 13.98 -12.87
N ALA A 25 12.56 13.64 -13.86
CA ALA A 25 11.50 14.51 -14.36
C ALA A 25 10.08 13.95 -14.19
N CYS A 26 9.94 12.69 -13.77
CA CYS A 26 8.65 12.03 -13.60
C CYS A 26 8.67 11.20 -12.30
N PRO A 27 7.72 11.35 -11.37
CA PRO A 27 7.68 10.51 -10.17
C PRO A 27 7.46 9.05 -10.57
N LYS A 28 8.14 8.12 -9.90
CA LYS A 28 8.12 6.69 -10.23
C LYS A 28 6.69 6.12 -10.41
N PRO A 29 5.71 6.46 -9.56
CA PRO A 29 4.34 5.95 -9.72
C PRO A 29 3.64 6.40 -11.01
N LEU A 30 4.10 7.49 -11.65
CA LEU A 30 3.58 7.96 -12.95
C LEU A 30 4.28 7.36 -14.16
N LEU A 31 5.34 6.58 -13.99
CA LEU A 31 5.98 5.90 -15.12
C LEU A 31 4.98 4.94 -15.77
N ALA A 32 4.87 5.00 -17.09
CA ALA A 32 3.92 4.21 -17.85
C ALA A 32 4.36 2.74 -17.94
N VAL A 33 3.46 1.84 -17.58
CA VAL A 33 3.60 0.39 -17.72
C VAL A 33 2.32 -0.15 -18.34
N GLY A 34 2.43 -0.85 -19.47
CA GLY A 34 1.25 -1.38 -20.14
C GLY A 34 0.26 -0.32 -20.62
N GLY A 35 0.77 0.86 -21.01
CA GLY A 35 -0.04 1.95 -21.61
C GLY A 35 -0.64 2.95 -20.63
N LYS A 36 -0.45 2.78 -19.30
CA LYS A 36 -0.93 3.74 -18.29
C LYS A 36 0.03 3.85 -17.11
N PRO A 37 -0.06 4.92 -16.30
CA PRO A 37 0.77 5.08 -15.11
C PRO A 37 0.66 3.90 -14.15
N LEU A 38 1.80 3.53 -13.54
CA LEU A 38 1.88 2.37 -12.65
C LEU A 38 0.89 2.47 -11.47
N ILE A 39 0.76 3.65 -10.86
CA ILE A 39 -0.17 3.89 -9.76
C ILE A 39 -1.64 3.71 -10.16
N VAL A 40 -1.99 3.97 -11.42
CA VAL A 40 -3.38 3.83 -11.92
C VAL A 40 -3.82 2.37 -11.89
N TRP A 41 -2.92 1.42 -12.11
CA TRP A 41 -3.23 0.00 -11.94
C TRP A 41 -3.69 -0.32 -10.53
N GLN A 42 -3.06 0.27 -9.52
CA GLN A 42 -3.45 0.09 -8.12
C GLN A 42 -4.79 0.76 -7.82
N ILE A 43 -4.97 2.02 -8.23
CA ILE A 43 -6.22 2.77 -8.03
C ILE A 43 -7.41 1.99 -8.62
N GLU A 44 -7.30 1.53 -9.86
CA GLU A 44 -8.37 0.75 -10.51
C GLU A 44 -8.61 -0.61 -9.83
N ALA A 45 -7.56 -1.27 -9.33
CA ALA A 45 -7.70 -2.53 -8.62
C ALA A 45 -8.42 -2.34 -7.28
N LEU A 46 -8.11 -1.28 -6.55
CA LEU A 46 -8.79 -0.90 -5.31
C LEU A 46 -10.26 -0.53 -5.58
N ALA A 47 -10.51 0.29 -6.60
CA ALA A 47 -11.88 0.65 -7.01
C ALA A 47 -12.73 -0.59 -7.36
N ARG A 48 -12.17 -1.55 -8.12
CA ARG A 48 -12.85 -2.82 -8.42
C ARG A 48 -13.14 -3.66 -7.18
N ALA A 49 -12.37 -3.50 -6.12
CA ALA A 49 -12.60 -4.16 -4.84
C ALA A 49 -13.62 -3.44 -3.95
N GLY A 50 -14.11 -2.25 -4.36
CA GLY A 50 -15.07 -1.46 -3.60
C GLY A 50 -14.42 -0.50 -2.59
N LEU A 51 -13.09 -0.27 -2.67
CA LEU A 51 -12.39 0.71 -1.86
C LEU A 51 -12.38 2.05 -2.62
N SER A 52 -13.29 2.94 -2.26
CA SER A 52 -13.49 4.22 -2.94
C SER A 52 -12.78 5.41 -2.28
N GLU A 53 -12.37 5.28 -1.01
CA GLU A 53 -11.63 6.32 -0.28
C GLU A 53 -10.14 5.96 -0.24
N ILE A 54 -9.30 6.73 -0.94
CA ILE A 54 -7.87 6.45 -1.10
C ILE A 54 -7.05 7.64 -0.62
N VAL A 55 -6.12 7.41 0.30
CA VAL A 55 -5.11 8.39 0.72
C VAL A 55 -3.83 8.11 -0.06
N ILE A 56 -3.25 9.13 -0.70
CA ILE A 56 -1.97 9.01 -1.41
C ILE A 56 -0.98 9.98 -0.78
N ASN A 57 0.13 9.46 -0.23
CA ASN A 57 1.22 10.33 0.19
C ASN A 57 2.17 10.61 -0.97
N HIS A 58 2.77 11.78 -0.97
CA HIS A 58 3.77 12.17 -1.97
C HIS A 58 4.78 13.16 -1.40
N ALA A 59 5.96 13.22 -2.01
CA ALA A 59 7.01 14.19 -1.70
C ALA A 59 7.66 14.67 -3.01
N TRP A 60 8.52 13.85 -3.60
CA TRP A 60 9.22 14.19 -4.84
C TRP A 60 8.25 14.32 -6.02
N LEU A 61 8.27 15.51 -6.66
CA LEU A 61 7.40 15.84 -7.79
C LEU A 61 5.89 15.61 -7.51
N GLY A 62 5.47 15.81 -6.25
CA GLY A 62 4.12 15.52 -5.80
C GLY A 62 3.03 16.26 -6.58
N ALA A 63 3.29 17.52 -7.01
CA ALA A 63 2.36 18.26 -7.86
C ALA A 63 2.01 17.55 -9.17
N GLN A 64 2.95 16.82 -9.76
CA GLN A 64 2.65 16.03 -10.97
C GLN A 64 1.69 14.86 -10.69
N LEU A 65 1.75 14.27 -9.50
CA LEU A 65 0.79 13.24 -9.08
C LEU A 65 -0.61 13.84 -8.91
N GLU A 66 -0.70 14.99 -8.22
CA GLU A 66 -1.97 15.70 -8.02
C GLU A 66 -2.58 16.15 -9.36
N ASP A 67 -1.77 16.70 -10.26
CA ASP A 67 -2.21 17.13 -11.59
C ASP A 67 -2.69 15.95 -12.45
N ALA A 68 -2.01 14.80 -12.37
CA ALA A 68 -2.31 13.63 -13.20
C ALA A 68 -3.52 12.83 -12.71
N LEU A 69 -3.77 12.79 -11.41
CA LEU A 69 -4.80 11.95 -10.80
C LEU A 69 -5.99 12.75 -10.25
N GLY A 70 -5.82 14.05 -10.04
CA GLY A 70 -6.86 14.96 -9.55
C GLY A 70 -7.52 14.47 -8.26
N SER A 71 -8.84 14.51 -8.25
CA SER A 71 -9.66 14.01 -7.14
C SER A 71 -9.92 12.50 -7.19
N GLY A 72 -9.46 11.79 -8.22
CA GLY A 72 -9.76 10.38 -8.44
C GLY A 72 -11.12 10.09 -9.09
N ALA A 73 -11.93 11.10 -9.38
CA ALA A 73 -13.29 10.92 -9.89
C ALA A 73 -13.35 10.12 -11.20
N GLU A 74 -12.36 10.25 -12.07
CA GLU A 74 -12.29 9.50 -13.33
C GLU A 74 -12.08 7.99 -13.12
N PHE A 75 -11.55 7.59 -11.97
CA PHE A 75 -11.34 6.19 -11.58
C PHE A 75 -12.48 5.66 -10.70
N GLY A 76 -13.49 6.46 -10.41
CA GLY A 76 -14.59 6.10 -9.51
C GLY A 76 -14.20 6.05 -8.03
N VAL A 77 -13.17 6.79 -7.64
CA VAL A 77 -12.68 6.88 -6.24
C VAL A 77 -12.58 8.34 -5.81
N ARG A 78 -12.34 8.56 -4.52
CA ARG A 78 -11.97 9.86 -3.95
C ARG A 78 -10.54 9.78 -3.43
N ILE A 79 -9.67 10.64 -3.94
CA ILE A 79 -8.28 10.73 -3.51
C ILE A 79 -8.13 11.85 -2.49
N HIS A 80 -7.52 11.52 -1.35
CA HIS A 80 -7.07 12.45 -0.32
C HIS A 80 -5.54 12.52 -0.35
N TRP A 81 -5.00 13.72 -0.48
CA TRP A 81 -3.56 13.92 -0.60
C TRP A 81 -2.91 14.12 0.76
N SER A 82 -1.82 13.40 1.02
CA SER A 82 -0.95 13.56 2.19
C SER A 82 0.42 14.04 1.71
N ALA A 83 0.58 15.35 1.51
CA ALA A 83 1.82 15.95 1.04
C ALA A 83 2.90 15.92 2.14
N GLU A 84 4.11 15.48 1.80
CA GLU A 84 5.27 15.45 2.67
C GLU A 84 6.32 16.45 2.15
N ASP A 85 6.92 17.26 3.01
CA ASP A 85 8.01 18.18 2.62
C ASP A 85 9.25 17.39 2.19
N THR A 86 9.50 16.29 2.89
CA THR A 86 10.52 15.28 2.57
C THR A 86 9.91 13.90 2.81
N ALA A 87 10.33 12.90 2.05
CA ALA A 87 9.84 11.53 2.24
C ALA A 87 10.09 11.04 3.68
N LEU A 88 9.01 10.66 4.36
CA LEU A 88 9.02 10.28 5.79
C LEU A 88 9.20 8.77 5.99
N GLU A 89 9.51 8.03 4.93
CA GLU A 89 9.50 6.57 4.92
C GLU A 89 8.12 5.99 5.26
N THR A 90 8.00 4.67 5.32
CA THR A 90 6.70 4.00 5.47
C THR A 90 5.98 4.39 6.76
N ALA A 91 6.64 4.28 7.92
CA ALA A 91 6.01 4.54 9.20
C ALA A 91 5.68 6.03 9.40
N GLY A 92 6.56 6.93 8.98
CA GLY A 92 6.32 8.37 9.04
C GLY A 92 5.20 8.81 8.11
N GLY A 93 5.14 8.24 6.91
CA GLY A 93 4.05 8.48 5.95
C GLY A 93 2.69 8.06 6.50
N ILE A 94 2.60 6.87 7.11
CA ILE A 94 1.39 6.41 7.78
C ILE A 94 1.01 7.37 8.92
N ALA A 95 1.95 7.68 9.82
CA ALA A 95 1.67 8.55 10.96
C ALA A 95 1.13 9.93 10.55
N LYS A 96 1.66 10.51 9.46
CA LYS A 96 1.16 11.76 8.89
C LYS A 96 -0.23 11.61 8.28
N ALA A 97 -0.50 10.49 7.62
CA ALA A 97 -1.75 10.22 6.93
C ALA A 97 -2.88 9.75 7.88
N LEU A 98 -2.57 9.33 9.11
CA LEU A 98 -3.56 8.80 10.07
C LEU A 98 -4.83 9.64 10.20
N PRO A 99 -4.80 10.97 10.29
CA PRO A 99 -6.03 11.78 10.37
C PRO A 99 -6.95 11.66 9.16
N LEU A 100 -6.43 11.17 8.01
CA LEU A 100 -7.20 10.92 6.79
C LEU A 100 -7.65 9.45 6.70
N LEU A 101 -6.91 8.54 7.33
CA LEU A 101 -7.14 7.09 7.29
C LEU A 101 -8.09 6.64 8.40
N ALA A 102 -7.83 7.07 9.63
CA ALA A 102 -8.62 6.72 10.80
C ALA A 102 -9.66 7.82 11.06
N ASP A 103 -10.94 7.49 10.93
CA ASP A 103 -12.01 8.39 11.30
C ASP A 103 -13.17 7.60 11.92
N HIS A 104 -13.93 8.28 12.78
CA HIS A 104 -15.16 7.74 13.37
C HIS A 104 -15.02 6.39 14.10
N GLY A 105 -13.79 6.03 14.55
CA GLY A 105 -13.54 4.80 15.31
C GLY A 105 -13.28 3.57 14.45
N ASP A 106 -13.07 3.72 13.15
CA ASP A 106 -12.51 2.68 12.28
C ASP A 106 -11.04 3.01 12.02
N ASP A 107 -10.15 2.27 12.67
CA ASP A 107 -8.71 2.47 12.60
C ASP A 107 -8.02 1.50 11.62
N VAL A 108 -8.78 0.50 11.09
CA VAL A 108 -8.24 -0.48 10.13
C VAL A 108 -8.21 0.10 8.72
N PHE A 109 -7.04 0.08 8.10
CA PHE A 109 -6.86 0.50 6.70
C PHE A 109 -5.96 -0.46 5.91
N LEU A 110 -6.11 -0.45 4.59
CA LEU A 110 -5.24 -1.15 3.66
C LEU A 110 -4.10 -0.22 3.21
N ALA A 111 -2.85 -0.68 3.21
CA ALA A 111 -1.74 0.05 2.63
C ALA A 111 -1.08 -0.74 1.52
N VAL A 112 -0.77 -0.07 0.39
CA VAL A 112 -0.13 -0.65 -0.78
C VAL A 112 0.92 0.29 -1.36
N SER A 113 1.94 -0.25 -2.03
CA SER A 113 2.91 0.57 -2.76
C SER A 113 2.37 1.00 -4.12
N GLY A 114 2.52 2.28 -4.46
CA GLY A 114 2.08 2.85 -5.75
C GLY A 114 3.02 2.54 -6.92
N ASP A 115 4.13 1.87 -6.66
CA ASP A 115 5.19 1.56 -7.61
C ASP A 115 5.37 0.05 -7.87
N ILE A 116 4.37 -0.75 -7.52
CA ILE A 116 4.29 -2.17 -7.84
C ILE A 116 3.15 -2.44 -8.82
N PHE A 117 3.29 -3.48 -9.61
CA PHE A 117 2.20 -4.07 -10.39
C PHE A 117 1.88 -5.47 -9.86
N CYS A 118 0.60 -5.75 -9.61
CA CYS A 118 0.13 -7.07 -9.22
C CYS A 118 -1.31 -7.28 -9.72
N ASP A 119 -1.70 -8.55 -9.82
CA ASP A 119 -3.06 -9.02 -10.11
C ASP A 119 -3.80 -9.49 -8.85
N PHE A 120 -3.34 -9.03 -7.68
CA PHE A 120 -3.90 -9.42 -6.39
C PHE A 120 -5.37 -8.96 -6.26
N ASP A 121 -6.24 -9.87 -5.84
CA ASP A 121 -7.66 -9.56 -5.58
C ASP A 121 -7.84 -8.98 -4.17
N TYR A 122 -7.89 -7.67 -4.06
CA TYR A 122 -8.05 -6.95 -2.78
C TYR A 122 -9.33 -7.30 -2.02
N ARG A 123 -10.36 -7.83 -2.68
CA ARG A 123 -11.60 -8.29 -2.02
C ARG A 123 -11.34 -9.42 -1.02
N THR A 124 -10.28 -10.18 -1.22
CA THR A 124 -9.89 -11.27 -0.30
C THR A 124 -9.46 -10.76 1.08
N LEU A 125 -9.11 -9.47 1.19
CA LEU A 125 -8.71 -8.84 2.45
C LEU A 125 -9.89 -8.28 3.26
N LEU A 126 -11.06 -8.05 2.63
CA LEU A 126 -12.21 -7.45 3.33
C LEU A 126 -12.67 -8.25 4.55
N PRO A 127 -12.86 -9.58 4.49
CA PRO A 127 -13.22 -10.35 5.68
C PRO A 127 -12.13 -10.31 6.77
N ARG A 128 -10.88 -10.13 6.37
CA ARG A 128 -9.76 -10.00 7.33
C ARG A 128 -9.79 -8.65 8.02
N ALA A 129 -10.06 -7.57 7.30
CA ALA A 129 -10.23 -6.25 7.88
C ALA A 129 -11.38 -6.25 8.91
N ASP A 130 -12.53 -6.86 8.58
CA ASP A 130 -13.65 -6.99 9.51
C ASP A 130 -13.28 -7.76 10.79
N ALA A 131 -12.50 -8.82 10.65
CA ALA A 131 -11.99 -9.57 11.80
C ALA A 131 -11.01 -8.75 12.66
N MET A 132 -10.19 -7.89 12.05
CA MET A 132 -9.26 -7.01 12.77
C MET A 132 -10.01 -5.95 13.58
N ARG A 133 -11.07 -5.34 13.05
CA ARG A 133 -11.91 -4.34 13.75
C ARG A 133 -12.51 -4.88 15.06
N THR A 134 -12.69 -6.17 15.15
CA THR A 134 -13.27 -6.84 16.34
C THR A 134 -12.22 -7.52 17.20
N ALA A 135 -10.95 -7.42 16.86
CA ALA A 135 -9.87 -8.05 17.61
C ALA A 135 -9.64 -7.34 18.95
N ALA A 136 -9.24 -8.12 19.98
CA ALA A 136 -8.95 -7.58 21.31
C ALA A 136 -7.67 -6.72 21.38
N ARG A 137 -6.85 -6.73 20.36
CA ARG A 137 -5.57 -5.99 20.25
C ARG A 137 -5.32 -5.57 18.80
N PRO A 138 -4.66 -4.43 18.60
CA PRO A 138 -4.19 -4.02 17.27
C PRO A 138 -3.40 -5.13 16.59
N GLN A 139 -3.58 -5.25 15.28
CA GLN A 139 -2.96 -6.28 14.46
C GLN A 139 -2.43 -5.67 13.16
N MET A 140 -1.47 -6.36 12.56
CA MET A 140 -1.11 -6.18 11.16
C MET A 140 -1.33 -7.50 10.42
N HIS A 141 -1.81 -7.42 9.19
CA HIS A 141 -1.92 -8.56 8.30
C HIS A 141 -1.20 -8.25 7.00
N LEU A 142 -0.12 -8.96 6.72
CA LEU A 142 0.74 -8.72 5.56
C LEU A 142 0.51 -9.79 4.49
N VAL A 143 0.44 -9.38 3.24
CA VAL A 143 0.43 -10.31 2.10
C VAL A 143 1.88 -10.71 1.80
N MET A 144 2.16 -12.00 1.95
CA MET A 144 3.49 -12.56 1.75
C MET A 144 3.55 -13.29 0.41
N VAL A 145 4.68 -13.21 -0.25
CA VAL A 145 4.95 -13.88 -1.53
C VAL A 145 6.22 -14.74 -1.44
N PRO A 146 6.38 -15.75 -2.32
CA PRO A 146 7.63 -16.50 -2.42
C PRO A 146 8.82 -15.57 -2.68
N ASN A 147 9.97 -15.92 -2.13
CA ASN A 147 11.16 -15.11 -2.30
C ASN A 147 11.62 -15.07 -3.77
N PRO A 148 11.78 -13.87 -4.36
CA PRO A 148 12.36 -13.77 -5.70
C PRO A 148 13.86 -14.10 -5.67
N PRO A 149 14.47 -14.46 -6.83
CA PRO A 149 15.88 -14.83 -6.89
C PRO A 149 16.85 -13.76 -6.37
N PHE A 150 16.49 -12.49 -6.49
CA PHE A 150 17.30 -11.36 -6.02
C PHE A 150 17.13 -11.07 -4.52
N HIS A 151 16.15 -11.70 -3.84
CA HIS A 151 15.89 -11.54 -2.41
C HIS A 151 15.67 -12.92 -1.72
N PRO A 152 16.65 -13.83 -1.76
CA PRO A 152 16.45 -15.22 -1.36
C PRO A 152 16.21 -15.43 0.14
N ARG A 153 16.58 -14.46 0.99
CA ARG A 153 16.38 -14.54 2.44
C ARG A 153 14.99 -14.15 2.90
N GLY A 154 14.23 -13.44 2.06
CA GLY A 154 12.92 -12.88 2.44
C GLY A 154 12.99 -11.83 3.55
N ASP A 155 11.83 -11.38 3.99
CA ASP A 155 11.68 -10.34 5.02
C ASP A 155 11.20 -10.92 6.35
N PHE A 156 10.38 -11.97 6.31
CA PHE A 156 9.76 -12.58 7.48
C PHE A 156 9.70 -14.10 7.36
N CYS A 157 9.65 -14.78 8.51
CA CYS A 157 9.37 -16.21 8.60
C CYS A 157 7.92 -16.43 9.02
N LEU A 158 7.17 -17.23 8.25
CA LEU A 158 5.80 -17.63 8.56
C LEU A 158 5.82 -18.89 9.44
N GLY A 159 5.36 -18.74 10.68
CA GLY A 159 5.20 -19.84 11.63
C GLY A 159 3.99 -20.72 11.32
N ALA A 160 3.95 -21.90 11.91
CA ALA A 160 2.85 -22.85 11.78
C ALA A 160 1.51 -22.31 12.34
N ASP A 161 1.56 -21.33 13.23
CA ASP A 161 0.41 -20.63 13.80
C ASP A 161 -0.10 -19.47 12.92
N GLY A 162 0.50 -19.28 11.72
CA GLY A 162 0.15 -18.21 10.81
C GLY A 162 0.72 -16.84 11.19
N ARG A 163 1.58 -16.76 12.21
CA ARG A 163 2.23 -15.50 12.62
C ARG A 163 3.56 -15.31 11.92
N LEU A 164 3.88 -14.03 11.69
CA LEU A 164 5.17 -13.63 11.14
C LEU A 164 6.15 -13.30 12.25
N ALA A 165 7.40 -13.71 12.05
CA ALA A 165 8.53 -13.38 12.91
C ALA A 165 9.69 -12.86 12.06
N LEU A 166 10.57 -12.06 12.66
CA LEU A 166 11.82 -11.67 11.99
C LEU A 166 12.71 -12.89 11.77
N PRO A 167 13.40 -12.97 10.63
CA PRO A 167 14.34 -14.05 10.39
C PRO A 167 15.44 -14.06 11.45
N SER A 168 15.66 -15.21 12.08
CA SER A 168 16.77 -15.46 12.99
C SER A 168 17.17 -16.93 12.87
N ASP A 169 18.36 -17.29 13.31
CA ASP A 169 18.84 -18.69 13.31
C ASP A 169 17.95 -19.63 14.14
N ALA A 170 17.18 -19.07 15.07
CA ALA A 170 16.26 -19.80 15.92
C ALA A 170 14.81 -19.81 15.39
N THR A 171 14.53 -19.13 14.28
CA THR A 171 13.16 -18.99 13.77
C THR A 171 12.83 -20.20 12.89
N ALA A 172 11.94 -21.07 13.38
CA ALA A 172 11.36 -22.13 12.57
C ALA A 172 10.21 -21.55 11.73
N GLY A 173 10.25 -21.77 10.41
CA GLY A 173 9.19 -21.33 9.50
C GLY A 173 9.69 -21.13 8.08
N GLN A 174 8.75 -20.86 7.17
CA GLN A 174 9.07 -20.56 5.78
C GLN A 174 9.43 -19.08 5.65
N ALA A 175 10.63 -18.77 5.17
CA ALA A 175 11.02 -17.40 4.84
C ALA A 175 10.27 -16.93 3.58
N LEU A 176 9.64 -15.76 3.67
CA LEU A 176 8.82 -15.14 2.61
C LEU A 176 9.16 -13.65 2.48
N THR A 177 8.86 -13.10 1.32
CA THR A 177 9.02 -11.67 1.02
C THR A 177 7.69 -10.94 1.24
N PHE A 178 7.74 -9.73 1.80
CA PHE A 178 6.58 -8.87 1.92
C PHE A 178 6.15 -8.34 0.54
N GLY A 179 4.90 -8.61 0.17
CA GLY A 179 4.33 -8.21 -1.13
C GLY A 179 3.94 -6.74 -1.24
N ASN A 180 4.32 -5.90 -0.27
CA ASN A 180 3.95 -4.47 -0.21
C ASN A 180 2.44 -4.21 -0.19
N ILE A 181 1.68 -5.14 0.38
CA ILE A 181 0.23 -5.06 0.60
C ILE A 181 -0.03 -5.50 2.04
N GLY A 182 -0.68 -4.68 2.84
CA GLY A 182 -0.97 -5.02 4.23
C GLY A 182 -2.16 -4.27 4.81
N LEU A 183 -2.86 -4.91 5.76
CA LEU A 183 -3.83 -4.26 6.62
C LEU A 183 -3.16 -3.87 7.93
N TYR A 184 -3.51 -2.70 8.42
CA TYR A 184 -2.98 -2.09 9.64
C TYR A 184 -4.14 -1.58 10.49
N ASP A 185 -3.96 -1.70 11.82
CA ASP A 185 -4.88 -1.25 12.83
C ASP A 185 -4.15 -0.37 13.84
#